data_7e566793629c34e1d178d10e965feb9d
#
_entry.id   7e566793629c34e1d178d10e965feb9d
#
_cell.length_a   1.000
_cell.length_b   1.000
_cell.length_c   1.000
_cell.angle_alpha   90.00
_cell.angle_beta   90.00
_cell.angle_gamma   90.00
#
_symmetry.space_group_name_H-M   'P 1'
#
loop_
_entity.id
_entity.type
_entity.pdbx_description
1 polymer ?
#
loop_
_entity_poly.entity_id
_entity_poly.type
_entity_poly.pdbx_seq_one_letter_code
_entity_poly.pdbx_strand_id
1 'polypeptide(L)'
;MKQNLAFQLGVLAALAAGGALVWVKTEFSRPGPLAQDKIIAIPRGATSGSIVEILGAEGVVRSPAILNLRLRMQEIDRSLKAGEYRFAAGSSIVDVIETLTKGPSVLRPLVIPEGLTVVEIFEIIQRKGAQGFGKGNFKALFEAIEREQARRGTL
;
A
#
# COMPACT_ATOMS: atom_id res chain seq x y z
N MET A 1 8.25 37.59 -41.69
CA MET A 1 7.88 37.94 -40.30
C MET A 1 7.01 36.87 -39.60
N LYS A 2 6.08 36.20 -40.29
CA LYS A 2 5.18 35.18 -39.64
C LYS A 2 5.87 33.89 -39.24
N GLN A 3 6.94 33.44 -39.92
CA GLN A 3 7.67 32.20 -39.61
C GLN A 3 8.45 32.27 -38.29
N ASN A 4 8.98 33.44 -37.93
CA ASN A 4 9.73 33.61 -36.69
C ASN A 4 8.83 33.58 -35.45
N LEU A 5 7.57 34.02 -35.57
CA LEU A 5 6.61 34.03 -34.50
C LEU A 5 6.16 32.59 -34.14
N ALA A 6 5.89 31.75 -35.13
CA ALA A 6 5.54 30.36 -34.93
C ALA A 6 6.69 29.56 -34.27
N PHE A 7 7.93 29.78 -34.68
CA PHE A 7 9.10 29.19 -34.10
C PHE A 7 9.30 29.60 -32.63
N GLN A 8 9.16 30.91 -32.35
CA GLN A 8 9.25 31.45 -30.99
C GLN A 8 8.17 30.87 -30.06
N LEU A 9 6.92 30.77 -30.54
CA LEU A 9 5.82 30.14 -29.79
C LEU A 9 6.09 28.68 -29.53
N GLY A 10 6.65 27.95 -30.48
CA GLY A 10 7.04 26.53 -30.31
C GLY A 10 8.12 26.34 -29.24
N VAL A 11 9.15 27.20 -29.25
CA VAL A 11 10.22 27.15 -28.23
C VAL A 11 9.66 27.50 -26.85
N LEU A 12 8.79 28.51 -26.76
CA LEU A 12 8.18 28.88 -25.48
C LEU A 12 7.29 27.77 -24.92
N ALA A 13 6.52 27.13 -25.77
CA ALA A 13 5.69 25.97 -25.40
C ALA A 13 6.55 24.77 -24.93
N ALA A 14 7.65 24.50 -25.61
CA ALA A 14 8.59 23.44 -25.23
C ALA A 14 9.25 23.69 -23.85
N LEU A 15 9.67 24.95 -23.63
CA LEU A 15 10.23 25.37 -22.35
C LEU A 15 9.20 25.30 -21.21
N ALA A 16 7.97 25.73 -21.47
CA ALA A 16 6.87 25.63 -20.50
C ALA A 16 6.55 24.17 -20.17
N ALA A 17 6.49 23.30 -21.18
CA ALA A 17 6.27 21.86 -20.99
C ALA A 17 7.42 21.21 -20.22
N GLY A 18 8.67 21.53 -20.56
CA GLY A 18 9.86 21.06 -19.85
C GLY A 18 9.89 21.52 -18.40
N GLY A 19 9.59 22.79 -18.14
CA GLY A 19 9.47 23.36 -16.80
C GLY A 19 8.37 22.69 -15.97
N ALA A 20 7.22 22.45 -16.57
CA ALA A 20 6.11 21.74 -15.92
C ALA A 20 6.49 20.29 -15.54
N LEU A 21 7.19 19.58 -16.42
CA LEU A 21 7.65 18.22 -16.14
C LEU A 21 8.67 18.18 -14.99
N VAL A 22 9.61 19.11 -14.95
CA VAL A 22 10.57 19.23 -13.85
C VAL A 22 9.85 19.59 -12.56
N TRP A 23 8.94 20.53 -12.58
CA TRP A 23 8.16 20.94 -11.43
C TRP A 23 7.34 19.78 -10.86
N VAL A 24 6.66 19.01 -11.72
CA VAL A 24 5.91 17.81 -11.31
C VAL A 24 6.84 16.77 -10.66
N LYS A 25 8.01 16.50 -11.25
CA LYS A 25 8.98 15.56 -10.65
C LYS A 25 9.47 16.00 -9.27
N THR A 26 9.77 17.29 -9.10
CA THR A 26 10.21 17.82 -7.82
C THR A 26 9.11 17.76 -6.76
N GLU A 27 7.85 17.99 -7.14
CA GLU A 27 6.72 17.91 -6.21
C GLU A 27 6.50 16.49 -5.69
N PHE A 28 6.67 15.47 -6.52
CA PHE A 28 6.56 14.06 -6.10
C PHE A 28 7.66 13.62 -5.12
N SER A 29 8.85 14.23 -5.19
CA SER A 29 10.01 13.90 -4.35
C SER A 29 10.12 14.78 -3.11
N ARG A 30 9.26 15.79 -2.96
CA ARG A 30 9.26 16.65 -1.78
C ARG A 30 8.89 15.85 -0.53
N PRO A 31 9.58 16.08 0.60
CA PRO A 31 9.22 15.49 1.88
C PRO A 31 7.76 15.76 2.23
N GLY A 32 7.07 14.73 2.66
CA GLY A 32 5.67 14.82 3.13
C GLY A 32 5.55 15.61 4.44
N PRO A 33 4.31 15.89 4.85
CA PRO A 33 4.02 16.67 6.05
C PRO A 33 4.19 15.87 7.36
N LEU A 34 4.44 14.56 7.29
CA LEU A 34 4.50 13.68 8.44
C LEU A 34 5.73 14.00 9.30
N ALA A 35 5.50 14.43 10.54
CA ALA A 35 6.58 14.82 11.45
C ALA A 35 7.27 13.64 12.12
N GLN A 36 6.59 12.50 12.26
CA GLN A 36 7.08 11.29 12.93
C GLN A 36 6.58 10.05 12.19
N ASP A 37 7.26 8.93 12.40
CA ASP A 37 6.80 7.64 11.86
C ASP A 37 5.38 7.35 12.34
N LYS A 38 4.52 6.91 11.43
CA LYS A 38 3.13 6.61 11.73
C LYS A 38 2.72 5.27 11.14
N ILE A 39 1.97 4.49 11.92
CA ILE A 39 1.38 3.24 11.46
C ILE A 39 -0.09 3.51 11.15
N ILE A 40 -0.50 3.18 9.94
CA ILE A 40 -1.87 3.36 9.45
C ILE A 40 -2.44 2.03 9.01
N ALA A 41 -3.63 1.71 9.51
CA ALA A 41 -4.36 0.52 9.13
C ALA A 41 -5.25 0.81 7.91
N ILE A 42 -5.04 0.05 6.84
CA ILE A 42 -5.89 0.09 5.65
C ILE A 42 -6.89 -1.07 5.75
N PRO A 43 -8.21 -0.77 5.79
CA PRO A 43 -9.24 -1.78 5.95
C PRO A 43 -9.36 -2.66 4.70
N ARG A 44 -9.90 -3.87 4.88
CA ARG A 44 -10.18 -4.78 3.76
C ARG A 44 -11.27 -4.20 2.86
N GLY A 45 -11.04 -4.29 1.55
CA GLY A 45 -11.97 -3.77 0.56
C GLY A 45 -11.90 -2.26 0.35
N ALA A 46 -10.92 -1.58 0.97
CA ALA A 46 -10.69 -0.17 0.69
C ALA A 46 -10.34 0.02 -0.79
N THR A 47 -11.00 0.98 -1.42
CA THR A 47 -10.66 1.42 -2.78
C THR A 47 -9.43 2.32 -2.74
N SER A 48 -8.75 2.51 -3.87
CA SER A 48 -7.66 3.50 -3.97
C SER A 48 -8.09 4.89 -3.52
N GLY A 49 -9.32 5.29 -3.85
CA GLY A 49 -9.89 6.55 -3.38
C GLY A 49 -9.97 6.63 -1.85
N SER A 50 -10.53 5.60 -1.19
CA SER A 50 -10.60 5.54 0.27
C SER A 50 -9.21 5.54 0.92
N ILE A 51 -8.25 4.85 0.33
CA ILE A 51 -6.86 4.84 0.83
C ILE A 51 -6.25 6.24 0.75
N VAL A 52 -6.46 6.93 -0.35
CA VAL A 52 -5.99 8.31 -0.53
C VAL A 52 -6.61 9.26 0.49
N GLU A 53 -7.91 9.12 0.77
CA GLU A 53 -8.61 9.90 1.80
C GLU A 53 -8.04 9.62 3.20
N ILE A 54 -7.84 8.35 3.56
CA ILE A 54 -7.24 7.95 4.84
C ILE A 54 -5.85 8.58 4.98
N LEU A 55 -4.99 8.43 3.97
CA LEU A 55 -3.63 8.97 4.00
C LEU A 55 -3.59 10.50 4.05
N GLY A 56 -4.56 11.16 3.42
CA GLY A 56 -4.73 12.60 3.50
C GLY A 56 -5.18 13.07 4.88
N ALA A 57 -6.20 12.41 5.47
CA ALA A 57 -6.71 12.71 6.80
C ALA A 57 -5.66 12.48 7.89
N GLU A 58 -4.83 11.44 7.73
CA GLU A 58 -3.75 11.09 8.65
C GLU A 58 -2.48 11.96 8.46
N GLY A 59 -2.49 12.88 7.50
CA GLY A 59 -1.39 13.81 7.24
C GLY A 59 -0.13 13.16 6.65
N VAL A 60 -0.26 12.00 6.00
CA VAL A 60 0.87 11.33 5.35
C VAL A 60 1.26 12.01 4.05
N VAL A 61 0.27 12.50 3.33
CA VAL A 61 0.47 13.17 2.05
C VAL A 61 -0.05 14.60 2.09
N ARG A 62 0.72 15.50 1.48
CA ARG A 62 0.34 16.92 1.40
C ARG A 62 -0.82 17.16 0.44
N SER A 63 -0.87 16.42 -0.65
CA SER A 63 -1.89 16.54 -1.68
C SER A 63 -2.47 15.17 -2.04
N PRO A 64 -3.63 14.82 -1.47
CA PRO A 64 -4.34 13.59 -1.82
C PRO A 64 -4.67 13.50 -3.33
N ALA A 65 -4.96 14.64 -3.96
CA ALA A 65 -5.27 14.69 -5.39
C ALA A 65 -4.09 14.23 -6.27
N ILE A 66 -2.86 14.63 -5.92
CA ILE A 66 -1.65 14.22 -6.63
C ILE A 66 -1.38 12.73 -6.43
N LEU A 67 -1.55 12.21 -5.21
CA LEU A 67 -1.43 10.78 -4.94
C LEU A 67 -2.45 9.97 -5.76
N ASN A 68 -3.72 10.39 -5.79
CA ASN A 68 -4.77 9.73 -6.57
C ASN A 68 -4.43 9.70 -8.06
N LEU A 69 -4.00 10.83 -8.61
CA LEU A 69 -3.57 10.90 -10.01
C LEU A 69 -2.45 9.91 -10.31
N ARG A 70 -1.46 9.82 -9.43
CA ARG A 70 -0.31 8.93 -9.59
C ARG A 70 -0.69 7.45 -9.52
N LEU A 71 -1.56 7.07 -8.58
CA LEU A 71 -2.06 5.69 -8.45
C LEU A 71 -2.81 5.26 -9.71
N ARG A 72 -3.64 6.15 -10.26
CA ARG A 72 -4.37 5.89 -11.52
C ARG A 72 -3.44 5.74 -12.72
N MET A 73 -2.43 6.60 -12.84
CA MET A 73 -1.46 6.55 -13.96
C MET A 73 -0.62 5.26 -13.95
N GLN A 74 -0.40 4.64 -12.81
CA GLN A 74 0.40 3.44 -12.65
C GLN A 74 -0.45 2.16 -12.57
N GLU A 75 -1.77 2.25 -12.70
CA GLU A 75 -2.72 1.13 -12.60
C GLU A 75 -2.55 0.29 -11.31
N ILE A 76 -2.06 0.92 -10.24
CA ILE A 76 -1.76 0.26 -8.96
C ILE A 76 -3.03 -0.08 -8.18
N ASP A 77 -4.17 0.48 -8.55
CA ASP A 77 -5.46 0.37 -7.86
C ASP A 77 -5.83 -1.07 -7.45
N ARG A 78 -5.41 -2.07 -8.23
CA ARG A 78 -5.76 -3.48 -8.00
C ARG A 78 -4.76 -4.23 -7.14
N SER A 79 -3.60 -3.66 -6.86
CA SER A 79 -2.50 -4.34 -6.13
C SER A 79 -2.42 -3.96 -4.66
N LEU A 80 -3.20 -2.97 -4.22
CA LEU A 80 -3.17 -2.49 -2.85
C LEU A 80 -3.79 -3.49 -1.89
N LYS A 81 -3.02 -3.89 -0.88
CA LYS A 81 -3.44 -4.89 0.11
C LYS A 81 -3.92 -4.20 1.39
N ALA A 82 -4.92 -4.79 2.04
CA ALA A 82 -5.31 -4.38 3.39
C ALA A 82 -4.23 -4.79 4.40
N GLY A 83 -4.07 -3.98 5.44
CA GLY A 83 -3.10 -4.27 6.49
C GLY A 83 -2.55 -3.01 7.15
N GLU A 84 -1.57 -3.19 8.03
CA GLU A 84 -0.91 -2.08 8.72
C GLU A 84 0.36 -1.69 7.96
N TYR A 85 0.45 -0.42 7.63
CA TYR A 85 1.57 0.17 6.91
C TYR A 85 2.28 1.18 7.78
N ARG A 86 3.61 1.10 7.82
CA ARG A 86 4.44 2.12 8.49
C ARG A 86 4.92 3.11 7.45
N PHE A 87 4.59 4.38 7.67
CA PHE A 87 5.11 5.51 6.90
C PHE A 87 6.14 6.25 7.74
N ALA A 88 7.32 6.45 7.19
CA ALA A 88 8.39 7.18 7.87
C ALA A 88 8.10 8.69 7.89
N ALA A 89 8.67 9.38 8.85
CA ALA A 89 8.64 10.84 8.89
C ALA A 89 9.16 11.42 7.58
N GLY A 90 8.47 12.43 7.06
CA GLY A 90 8.86 13.10 5.81
C GLY A 90 8.71 12.25 4.55
N SER A 91 8.02 11.09 4.58
CA SER A 91 7.81 10.25 3.39
C SER A 91 7.25 11.05 2.24
N SER A 92 7.91 11.01 1.10
CA SER A 92 7.43 11.61 -0.14
C SER A 92 6.27 10.79 -0.74
N ILE A 93 5.58 11.33 -1.74
CA ILE A 93 4.53 10.59 -2.46
C ILE A 93 5.09 9.32 -3.10
N VAL A 94 6.34 9.36 -3.57
CA VAL A 94 7.02 8.18 -4.15
C VAL A 94 7.20 7.10 -3.09
N ASP A 95 7.71 7.46 -1.90
CA ASP A 95 7.92 6.52 -0.79
C ASP A 95 6.59 5.92 -0.31
N VAL A 96 5.54 6.72 -0.27
CA VAL A 96 4.19 6.27 0.07
C VAL A 96 3.70 5.21 -0.92
N ILE A 97 3.84 5.45 -2.22
CA ILE A 97 3.45 4.50 -3.27
C ILE A 97 4.28 3.22 -3.18
N GLU A 98 5.59 3.34 -2.98
CA GLU A 98 6.47 2.20 -2.82
C GLU A 98 6.08 1.35 -1.60
N THR A 99 5.78 1.99 -0.46
CA THR A 99 5.30 1.32 0.75
C THR A 99 3.98 0.58 0.50
N LEU A 100 3.03 1.22 -0.19
CA LEU A 100 1.75 0.60 -0.52
C LEU A 100 1.89 -0.60 -1.46
N THR A 101 2.79 -0.52 -2.43
CA THR A 101 3.01 -1.60 -3.41
C THR A 101 3.79 -2.78 -2.84
N LYS A 102 4.75 -2.54 -1.95
CA LYS A 102 5.46 -3.60 -1.21
C LYS A 102 4.52 -4.41 -0.30
N GLY A 103 3.41 -3.82 0.10
CA GLY A 103 2.42 -4.43 0.98
C GLY A 103 2.62 -4.09 2.47
N PRO A 104 1.73 -4.59 3.34
CA PRO A 104 1.75 -4.25 4.76
C PRO A 104 3.10 -4.58 5.39
N SER A 105 3.69 -3.60 6.07
CA SER A 105 5.04 -3.70 6.65
C SER A 105 5.03 -4.04 8.14
N VAL A 106 3.87 -3.99 8.78
CA VAL A 106 3.75 -4.29 10.22
C VAL A 106 3.21 -5.69 10.39
N LEU A 107 4.09 -6.60 10.78
CA LEU A 107 3.73 -7.97 11.15
C LEU A 107 3.53 -8.01 12.67
N ARG A 108 2.36 -8.41 13.12
CA ARG A 108 2.10 -8.67 14.54
C ARG A 108 2.42 -10.13 14.84
N PRO A 109 3.35 -10.43 15.77
CA PRO A 109 3.63 -11.80 16.14
C PRO A 109 2.38 -12.41 16.78
N LEU A 110 1.99 -13.57 16.28
CA LEU A 110 0.95 -14.39 16.86
C LEU A 110 1.62 -15.45 17.72
N VAL A 111 1.51 -15.32 19.03
CA VAL A 111 1.99 -16.33 19.96
C VAL A 111 0.92 -17.41 20.08
N ILE A 112 1.23 -18.63 19.69
CA ILE A 112 0.39 -19.81 19.83
C ILE A 112 1.02 -20.64 20.95
N PRO A 113 0.34 -20.82 22.11
CA PRO A 113 0.81 -21.70 23.18
C PRO A 113 0.93 -23.14 22.70
N GLU A 114 1.88 -23.87 23.24
CA GLU A 114 2.01 -25.30 22.97
C GLU A 114 0.84 -26.08 23.58
N GLY A 115 0.48 -27.22 22.97
CA GLY A 115 -0.57 -28.10 23.46
C GLY A 115 -1.98 -27.75 23.01
N LEU A 116 -2.17 -26.75 22.17
CA LEU A 116 -3.49 -26.43 21.64
C LEU A 116 -3.87 -27.33 20.47
N THR A 117 -5.16 -27.65 20.40
CA THR A 117 -5.74 -28.30 19.22
C THR A 117 -5.83 -27.37 18.03
N VAL A 118 -5.95 -27.91 16.82
CA VAL A 118 -6.10 -27.13 15.59
C VAL A 118 -7.30 -26.18 15.65
N VAL A 119 -8.39 -26.60 16.30
CA VAL A 119 -9.59 -25.79 16.48
C VAL A 119 -9.32 -24.57 17.36
N GLU A 120 -8.63 -24.76 18.48
CA GLU A 120 -8.27 -23.67 19.39
C GLU A 120 -7.30 -22.69 18.77
N ILE A 121 -6.33 -23.17 17.99
CA ILE A 121 -5.43 -22.32 17.19
C ILE A 121 -6.24 -21.49 16.20
N PHE A 122 -7.21 -22.10 15.54
CA PHE A 122 -8.10 -21.40 14.61
C PHE A 122 -8.90 -20.29 15.29
N GLU A 123 -9.45 -20.56 16.47
CA GLU A 123 -10.19 -19.55 17.25
C GLU A 123 -9.29 -18.38 17.66
N ILE A 124 -8.05 -18.64 18.07
CA ILE A 124 -7.08 -17.59 18.42
C ILE A 124 -6.78 -16.71 17.22
N ILE A 125 -6.57 -17.30 16.04
CA ILE A 125 -6.32 -16.58 14.81
C ILE A 125 -7.53 -15.72 14.42
N GLN A 126 -8.74 -16.26 14.51
CA GLN A 126 -9.97 -15.54 14.23
C GLN A 126 -10.20 -14.38 15.21
N ARG A 127 -10.01 -14.62 16.52
CA ARG A 127 -10.21 -13.65 17.59
C ARG A 127 -9.21 -12.50 17.54
N LYS A 128 -7.94 -12.79 17.24
CA LYS A 128 -6.89 -11.77 17.10
C LYS A 128 -6.92 -11.04 15.76
N GLY A 129 -7.90 -11.34 14.90
CA GLY A 129 -8.13 -10.63 13.66
C GLY A 129 -6.89 -10.65 12.77
N ALA A 130 -6.30 -11.82 12.53
CA ALA A 130 -5.17 -11.98 11.61
C ALA A 130 -5.57 -11.47 10.22
N GLN A 131 -5.46 -10.17 10.04
CA GLN A 131 -5.93 -9.43 8.86
C GLN A 131 -5.17 -9.79 7.58
N GLY A 132 -4.10 -10.60 7.71
CA GLY A 132 -3.32 -11.09 6.58
C GLY A 132 -3.70 -12.49 6.07
N PHE A 133 -4.45 -13.28 6.85
CA PHE A 133 -4.86 -14.62 6.43
C PHE A 133 -6.20 -14.58 5.70
N GLY A 134 -6.19 -14.56 4.37
CA GLY A 134 -7.39 -14.74 3.55
C GLY A 134 -8.01 -16.13 3.79
N LYS A 135 -9.34 -16.22 3.73
CA LYS A 135 -10.10 -17.48 3.86
C LYS A 135 -9.58 -18.63 2.96
N GLY A 136 -8.96 -18.29 1.81
CA GLY A 136 -8.38 -19.25 0.88
C GLY A 136 -7.12 -19.95 1.39
N ASN A 137 -6.26 -19.22 2.12
CA ASN A 137 -5.03 -19.80 2.68
C ASN A 137 -5.31 -20.74 3.85
N PHE A 138 -6.45 -20.55 4.52
CA PHE A 138 -6.88 -21.40 5.63
C PHE A 138 -7.32 -22.77 5.17
N LYS A 139 -8.09 -22.84 4.08
CA LYS A 139 -8.54 -24.12 3.54
C LYS A 139 -7.34 -24.99 3.12
N ALA A 140 -6.36 -24.37 2.44
CA ALA A 140 -5.14 -25.05 2.02
C ALA A 140 -4.29 -25.55 3.23
N LEU A 141 -4.21 -24.74 4.30
CA LEU A 141 -3.50 -25.12 5.51
C LEU A 141 -4.21 -26.27 6.25
N PHE A 142 -5.54 -26.21 6.36
CA PHE A 142 -6.35 -27.25 6.99
C PHE A 142 -6.23 -28.58 6.24
N GLU A 143 -6.35 -28.56 4.92
CA GLU A 143 -6.16 -29.73 4.07
C GLU A 143 -4.72 -30.30 4.15
N ALA A 144 -3.71 -29.44 4.34
CA ALA A 144 -2.33 -29.89 4.53
C ALA A 144 -2.12 -30.57 5.89
N ILE A 145 -2.74 -30.05 6.95
CA ILE A 145 -2.69 -30.64 8.30
C ILE A 145 -3.43 -31.98 8.33
N GLU A 146 -4.62 -32.08 7.73
CA GLU A 146 -5.36 -33.36 7.65
C GLU A 146 -4.58 -34.41 6.87
N ARG A 147 -3.93 -34.06 5.79
CA ARG A 147 -3.06 -34.97 5.02
C ARG A 147 -1.87 -35.46 5.84
N GLU A 148 -1.27 -34.58 6.63
CA GLU A 148 -0.13 -34.95 7.48
C GLU A 148 -0.57 -35.84 8.66
N GLN A 149 -1.74 -35.58 9.26
CA GLN A 149 -2.31 -36.44 10.31
C GLN A 149 -2.70 -37.82 9.78
N ALA A 150 -3.28 -37.88 8.59
CA ALA A 150 -3.59 -39.15 7.93
C ALA A 150 -2.33 -39.96 7.61
N ARG A 151 -1.22 -39.32 7.28
CA ARG A 151 0.08 -40.00 7.10
C ARG A 151 0.68 -40.57 8.41
N ARG A 152 0.47 -39.87 9.53
CA ARG A 152 0.98 -40.30 10.85
C ARG A 152 0.10 -41.33 11.53
N GLY A 153 -1.18 -41.42 11.18
CA GLY A 153 -2.12 -42.37 11.71
C GLY A 153 -2.12 -43.76 11.03
N THR A 154 -1.22 -43.99 10.08
CA THR A 154 -1.09 -45.24 9.31
C THR A 154 0.21 -46.01 9.63
N LEU A 155 0.80 -45.81 10.81
CA LEU A 155 1.92 -46.59 11.34
C LEU A 155 1.47 -47.39 12.57
#